data_bca16f85b547224f45b892994fb2d91d
#
_entry.id   bca16f85b547224f45b892994fb2d91d
#
_cell.length_a   1.000
_cell.length_b   1.000
_cell.length_c   1.000
_cell.angle_alpha   90.00
_cell.angle_beta   90.00
_cell.angle_gamma   90.00
#
_symmetry.space_group_name_H-M   'P 1'
#
loop_
_entity.id
_entity.type
_entity.pdbx_description
1 polymer ?
#
loop_
_entity_poly.entity_id
_entity_poly.type
_entity_poly.pdbx_seq_one_letter_code
_entity_poly.pdbx_strand_id
1 'polypeptide(L)'
;MISLKLMLIAIGVFNVADYVFTLRALEAGFTEGNPFMDAIIHTSWFPAIKLLLIPCGLLAIWLVEDRLKPFSKHLVLIALLVYGGLMVYHGRVVLPYLL
;
A
#
# COMPACT_ATOMS: atom_id res chain seq x y z
N MET A 1 -13.19 1.08 18.33
CA MET A 1 -12.05 1.55 17.49
C MET A 1 -11.32 0.34 16.92
N ILE A 2 -10.88 0.42 15.69
CA ILE A 2 -10.17 -0.69 15.03
C ILE A 2 -8.81 -0.92 15.73
N SER A 3 -8.47 -2.19 16.02
CA SER A 3 -7.20 -2.51 16.66
C SER A 3 -6.02 -2.20 15.72
N LEU A 4 -4.85 -1.92 16.29
CA LEU A 4 -3.64 -1.67 15.51
C LEU A 4 -3.32 -2.88 14.62
N LYS A 5 -3.42 -4.09 15.15
CA LYS A 5 -3.13 -5.31 14.39
C LYS A 5 -4.04 -5.45 13.18
N LEU A 6 -5.33 -5.15 13.34
CA LEU A 6 -6.28 -5.23 12.24
C LEU A 6 -5.94 -4.17 11.18
N MET A 7 -5.56 -2.95 11.59
CA MET A 7 -5.13 -1.92 10.65
C MET A 7 -3.88 -2.34 9.86
N LEU A 8 -2.91 -2.98 10.53
CA LEU A 8 -1.69 -3.46 9.87
C LEU A 8 -2.00 -4.54 8.84
N ILE A 9 -2.90 -5.46 9.17
CA ILE A 9 -3.34 -6.49 8.22
C ILE A 9 -4.00 -5.84 7.01
N ALA A 10 -4.90 -4.88 7.23
CA ALA A 10 -5.58 -4.18 6.14
C ALA A 10 -4.59 -3.43 5.23
N ILE A 11 -3.61 -2.74 5.83
CA ILE A 11 -2.56 -2.05 5.06
C ILE A 11 -1.77 -3.05 4.22
N GLY A 12 -1.40 -4.19 4.80
CA GLY A 12 -0.68 -5.24 4.09
C GLY A 12 -1.46 -5.77 2.89
N VAL A 13 -2.75 -6.05 3.08
CA VAL A 13 -3.63 -6.51 1.99
C VAL A 13 -3.74 -5.44 0.91
N PHE A 14 -4.00 -4.18 1.29
CA PHE A 14 -4.11 -3.08 0.33
C PHE A 14 -2.79 -2.83 -0.40
N ASN A 15 -1.66 -2.99 0.28
CA ASN A 15 -0.35 -2.83 -0.35
C ASN A 15 -0.14 -3.85 -1.47
N VAL A 16 -0.48 -5.12 -1.23
CA VAL A 16 -0.37 -6.17 -2.25
C VAL A 16 -1.36 -5.90 -3.38
N ALA A 17 -2.61 -5.55 -3.05
CA ALA A 17 -3.61 -5.22 -4.05
C ALA A 17 -3.18 -4.03 -4.90
N ASP A 18 -2.65 -2.97 -4.28
CA ASP A 18 -2.13 -1.81 -4.99
C ASP A 18 -1.00 -2.20 -5.95
N TYR A 19 -0.10 -3.07 -5.52
CA TYR A 19 0.97 -3.58 -6.38
C TYR A 19 0.40 -4.27 -7.62
N VAL A 20 -0.56 -5.18 -7.43
CA VAL A 20 -1.17 -5.92 -8.53
C VAL A 20 -1.92 -4.99 -9.48
N PHE A 21 -2.75 -4.09 -8.93
CA PHE A 21 -3.49 -3.13 -9.76
C PHE A 21 -2.56 -2.19 -10.52
N THR A 22 -1.46 -1.76 -9.91
CA THR A 22 -0.48 -0.89 -10.58
C THR A 22 0.15 -1.61 -11.76
N LEU A 23 0.55 -2.87 -11.60
CA LEU A 23 1.11 -3.66 -12.71
C LEU A 23 0.10 -3.82 -13.84
N ARG A 24 -1.15 -4.13 -13.50
CA ARG A 24 -2.21 -4.29 -14.50
C ARG A 24 -2.51 -2.97 -15.22
N ALA A 25 -2.53 -1.87 -14.48
CA ALA A 25 -2.76 -0.56 -15.06
C ALA A 25 -1.65 -0.19 -16.06
N LEU A 26 -0.39 -0.46 -15.72
CA LEU A 26 0.72 -0.21 -16.63
C LEU A 26 0.62 -1.05 -17.91
N GLU A 27 0.22 -2.31 -17.79
CA GLU A 27 -0.03 -3.17 -18.95
C GLU A 27 -1.15 -2.62 -19.85
N ALA A 28 -2.15 -1.95 -19.24
CA ALA A 28 -3.27 -1.35 -19.96
C ALA A 28 -2.95 0.05 -20.54
N GLY A 29 -1.74 0.57 -20.32
CA GLY A 29 -1.30 1.84 -20.88
C GLY A 29 -1.38 3.04 -19.94
N PHE A 30 -1.76 2.85 -18.68
CA PHE A 30 -1.72 3.93 -17.69
C PHE A 30 -0.28 4.29 -17.36
N THR A 31 -0.06 5.55 -16.99
CA THR A 31 1.25 6.04 -16.55
C THR A 31 1.23 6.31 -15.05
N GLU A 32 2.40 6.22 -14.42
CA GLU A 32 2.53 6.52 -13.00
C GLU A 32 2.59 8.04 -12.79
N GLY A 33 1.67 8.56 -11.96
CA GLY A 33 1.61 9.99 -11.68
C GLY A 33 2.63 10.48 -10.65
N ASN A 34 3.17 9.57 -9.82
CA ASN A 34 4.17 9.91 -8.82
C ASN A 34 5.57 9.81 -9.44
N PRO A 35 6.34 10.93 -9.56
CA PRO A 35 7.64 10.89 -10.22
C PRO A 35 8.66 9.97 -9.54
N PHE A 36 8.60 9.84 -8.22
CA PHE A 36 9.47 8.91 -7.48
C PHE A 36 9.15 7.45 -7.86
N MET A 37 7.87 7.09 -7.87
CA MET A 37 7.44 5.74 -8.25
C MET A 37 7.70 5.48 -9.73
N ASP A 38 7.49 6.46 -10.59
CA ASP A 38 7.78 6.33 -12.02
C ASP A 38 9.25 5.98 -12.26
N ALA A 39 10.15 6.54 -11.46
CA ALA A 39 11.58 6.26 -11.59
C ALA A 39 11.94 4.81 -11.27
N ILE A 40 11.18 4.13 -10.41
CA ILE A 40 11.51 2.77 -9.94
C ILE A 40 10.56 1.68 -10.43
N ILE A 41 9.43 2.05 -11.04
CA ILE A 41 8.34 1.11 -11.32
C ILE A 41 8.73 -0.02 -12.28
N HIS A 42 9.67 0.24 -13.18
CA HIS A 42 10.17 -0.78 -14.12
C HIS A 42 11.45 -1.45 -13.64
N THR A 43 11.87 -1.18 -12.40
CA THR A 43 13.07 -1.78 -11.81
C THR A 43 12.66 -2.82 -10.76
N SER A 44 13.65 -3.62 -10.32
CA SER A 44 13.44 -4.58 -9.23
C SER A 44 13.17 -3.92 -7.88
N TRP A 45 13.41 -2.60 -7.74
CA TRP A 45 13.09 -1.86 -6.52
C TRP A 45 11.58 -1.79 -6.24
N PHE A 46 10.74 -1.76 -7.28
CA PHE A 46 9.30 -1.68 -7.08
C PHE A 46 8.75 -2.91 -6.34
N PRO A 47 8.95 -4.16 -6.83
CA PRO A 47 8.53 -5.33 -6.05
C PRO A 47 9.27 -5.45 -4.72
N ALA A 48 10.55 -5.08 -4.64
CA ALA A 48 11.29 -5.15 -3.39
C ALA A 48 10.69 -4.26 -2.32
N ILE A 49 10.33 -3.02 -2.65
CA ILE A 49 9.70 -2.11 -1.69
C ILE A 49 8.31 -2.61 -1.31
N LYS A 50 7.48 -2.98 -2.29
CA LYS A 50 6.08 -3.36 -2.04
C LYS A 50 5.95 -4.72 -1.34
N LEU A 51 6.77 -5.69 -1.70
CA LEU A 51 6.59 -7.07 -1.25
C LEU A 51 7.56 -7.48 -0.13
N LEU A 52 8.61 -6.70 0.12
CA LEU A 52 9.58 -6.99 1.19
C LEU A 52 9.66 -5.86 2.21
N LEU A 53 9.98 -4.64 1.78
CA LEU A 53 10.23 -3.54 2.72
C LEU A 53 8.98 -3.17 3.51
N ILE A 54 7.86 -2.95 2.84
CA ILE A 54 6.61 -2.56 3.50
C ILE A 54 6.07 -3.68 4.40
N PRO A 55 5.96 -4.95 3.95
CA PRO A 55 5.56 -6.03 4.85
C PRO A 55 6.48 -6.21 6.04
N CYS A 56 7.80 -6.09 5.88
CA CYS A 56 8.74 -6.15 6.99
C CYS A 56 8.53 -5.01 7.98
N GLY A 57 8.28 -3.79 7.49
CA GLY A 57 7.97 -2.65 8.33
C GLY A 57 6.68 -2.85 9.13
N LEU A 58 5.64 -3.37 8.49
CA LEU A 58 4.37 -3.68 9.16
C LEU A 58 4.57 -4.76 10.24
N LEU A 59 5.37 -5.78 9.96
CA LEU A 59 5.67 -6.82 10.93
C LEU A 59 6.46 -6.25 12.12
N ALA A 60 7.42 -5.38 11.86
CA ALA A 60 8.17 -4.71 12.93
C ALA A 60 7.24 -3.92 13.86
N ILE A 61 6.29 -3.16 13.29
CA ILE A 61 5.29 -2.43 14.08
C ILE A 61 4.44 -3.40 14.90
N TRP A 62 4.03 -4.51 14.31
CA TRP A 62 3.26 -5.55 14.99
C TRP A 62 4.00 -6.08 16.22
N LEU A 63 5.30 -6.37 16.06
CA LEU A 63 6.11 -6.97 17.12
C LEU A 63 6.37 -6.00 18.29
N VAL A 64 6.34 -4.70 18.05
CA VAL A 64 6.58 -3.69 19.07
C VAL A 64 5.33 -2.93 19.47
N GLU A 65 4.15 -3.45 19.14
CA GLU A 65 2.86 -2.79 19.36
C GLU A 65 2.73 -2.24 20.79
N ASP A 66 3.12 -3.04 21.80
CA ASP A 66 2.96 -2.68 23.20
C ASP A 66 3.83 -1.49 23.61
N ARG A 67 4.86 -1.19 22.83
CA ARG A 67 5.81 -0.11 23.11
C ARG A 67 5.49 1.17 22.35
N LEU A 68 4.50 1.14 21.46
CA LEU A 68 4.17 2.29 20.64
C LEU A 68 3.34 3.30 21.39
N LYS A 69 3.66 4.57 21.19
CA LYS A 69 2.87 5.68 21.72
C LYS A 69 1.56 5.78 20.94
N PRO A 70 0.49 6.34 21.56
CA PRO A 70 -0.77 6.54 20.86
C PRO A 70 -0.65 7.30 19.54
N PHE A 71 0.28 8.24 19.45
CA PHE A 71 0.55 9.01 18.23
C PHE A 71 0.92 8.10 17.05
N SER A 72 1.68 7.03 17.31
CA SER A 72 2.07 6.07 16.27
C SER A 72 0.85 5.36 15.67
N LYS A 73 -0.18 5.11 16.48
CA LYS A 73 -1.43 4.51 15.99
C LYS A 73 -2.16 5.45 15.04
N HIS A 74 -2.10 6.76 15.27
CA HIS A 74 -2.69 7.74 14.35
C HIS A 74 -1.95 7.75 13.01
N LEU A 75 -0.64 7.59 13.00
CA LEU A 75 0.13 7.50 11.77
C LEU A 75 -0.24 6.25 10.97
N VAL A 76 -0.44 5.12 11.65
CA VAL A 76 -0.91 3.89 11.01
C VAL A 76 -2.32 4.09 10.42
N LEU A 77 -3.21 4.77 11.15
CA LEU A 77 -4.54 5.07 10.64
C LEU A 77 -4.48 5.93 9.38
N ILE A 78 -3.63 6.95 9.36
CA ILE A 78 -3.43 7.79 8.17
C ILE A 78 -2.97 6.94 6.99
N ALA A 79 -2.00 6.05 7.20
CA ALA A 79 -1.54 5.14 6.15
C ALA A 79 -2.67 4.25 5.62
N LEU A 80 -3.52 3.73 6.53
CA LEU A 80 -4.67 2.92 6.14
C LEU A 80 -5.65 3.72 5.28
N LEU A 81 -5.92 4.97 5.64
CA LEU A 81 -6.82 5.83 4.87
C LEU A 81 -6.25 6.15 3.49
N VAL A 82 -4.95 6.36 3.38
CA VAL A 82 -4.29 6.58 2.09
C VAL A 82 -4.41 5.34 1.20
N TYR A 83 -4.12 4.15 1.73
CA TYR A 83 -4.28 2.91 0.97
C TYR A 83 -5.74 2.64 0.61
N GLY A 84 -6.67 2.93 1.51
CA GLY A 84 -8.10 2.83 1.24
C GLY A 84 -8.51 3.73 0.08
N GLY A 85 -8.01 4.97 0.06
CA GLY A 85 -8.24 5.90 -1.04
C GLY A 85 -7.70 5.39 -2.37
N LEU A 86 -6.50 4.78 -2.35
CA LEU A 86 -5.93 4.15 -3.54
C LEU A 86 -6.78 3.00 -4.05
N MET A 87 -7.34 2.20 -3.14
CA MET A 87 -8.24 1.11 -3.53
C MET A 87 -9.51 1.63 -4.19
N VAL A 88 -10.08 2.72 -3.68
CA VAL A 88 -11.24 3.37 -4.30
C VAL A 88 -10.88 3.87 -5.69
N TYR A 89 -9.73 4.52 -5.84
CA TYR A 89 -9.23 4.97 -7.13
C TYR A 89 -9.09 3.81 -8.11
N HIS A 90 -8.43 2.74 -7.72
CA HIS A 90 -8.25 1.57 -8.59
C HIS A 90 -9.60 0.94 -8.98
N GLY A 91 -10.54 0.87 -8.05
CA GLY A 91 -11.85 0.30 -8.32
C GLY A 91 -12.70 1.13 -9.26
N ARG A 92 -12.60 2.46 -9.19
CA ARG A 92 -13.43 3.35 -9.99
C ARG A 92 -12.81 3.78 -11.31
N VAL A 93 -11.50 3.97 -11.34
CA VAL A 93 -10.81 4.53 -12.49
C VAL A 93 -10.11 3.46 -13.31
N VAL A 94 -9.38 2.57 -12.64
CA VAL A 94 -8.52 1.59 -13.32
C VAL A 94 -9.27 0.31 -13.65
N LEU A 95 -10.02 -0.25 -12.70
CA LEU A 95 -10.66 -1.54 -12.86
C LEU A 95 -11.58 -1.64 -14.09
N PRO A 96 -12.40 -0.63 -14.44
CA PRO A 96 -13.24 -0.69 -15.64
C PRO A 96 -12.45 -0.90 -16.93
N TYR A 97 -11.20 -0.47 -16.97
CA TYR A 97 -10.33 -0.65 -18.14
C TYR A 97 -9.62 -2.01 -18.14
N LEU A 98 -9.65 -2.74 -17.02
CA LEU A 98 -9.02 -4.06 -16.90
C LEU A 98 -10.02 -5.19 -17.14
N LEU A 99 -11.30 -4.90 -17.05
CA LEU A 99 -12.40 -5.83 -17.29
C LEU A 99 -12.96 -5.64 -18.73
#